data_a613e26273e95ef3c4d71e64e8f4477a
#
_entry.id   a613e26273e95ef3c4d71e64e8f4477a
#
_cell.length_a   1.000
_cell.length_b   1.000
_cell.length_c   1.000
_cell.angle_alpha   90.00
_cell.angle_beta   90.00
_cell.angle_gamma   90.00
#
_symmetry.space_group_name_H-M   'P 1'
#
loop_
_entity.id
_entity.type
_entity.pdbx_description
1 polymer ?
#
loop_
_entity_poly.entity_id
_entity_poly.type
_entity_poly.pdbx_seq_one_letter_code
_entity_poly.pdbx_strand_id
1 'polypeptide(L)'
;MASAQDPQADKALDASLRGAVEAGDVPGVVALITDREHVLYQGAFGVADVASSRPLTADALFRIASMTKPITSTAAMQLVEQGRFALDDPVEK
;
A
#
# COMPACT_ATOMS: atom_id res chain seq x y z
N MET A 1 15.07 -6.84 20.76
CA MET A 1 14.09 -6.76 19.70
C MET A 1 14.75 -6.94 18.34
N ALA A 2 14.15 -7.69 17.48
CA ALA A 2 14.69 -7.88 16.14
C ALA A 2 14.86 -6.54 15.44
N SER A 3 15.88 -6.43 14.62
CA SER A 3 16.07 -5.26 13.77
C SER A 3 14.84 -5.04 12.91
N ALA A 4 14.43 -3.79 12.75
CA ALA A 4 13.36 -3.42 11.85
C ALA A 4 13.66 -3.86 10.41
N GLN A 5 14.95 -4.04 10.09
CA GLN A 5 15.38 -4.46 8.75
C GLN A 5 16.30 -5.66 8.87
N ASP A 6 15.79 -6.80 8.41
CA ASP A 6 16.58 -8.04 8.30
C ASP A 6 17.03 -8.16 6.85
N PRO A 7 18.34 -8.06 6.56
CA PRO A 7 18.81 -8.12 5.18
C PRO A 7 18.45 -9.41 4.45
N GLN A 8 18.37 -10.54 5.18
CA GLN A 8 17.98 -11.80 4.54
C GLN A 8 16.51 -11.83 4.19
N ALA A 9 15.66 -11.33 5.08
CA ALA A 9 14.23 -11.22 4.80
C ALA A 9 13.98 -10.26 3.65
N ASP A 10 14.70 -9.14 3.62
CA ASP A 10 14.59 -8.16 2.54
C ASP A 10 14.98 -8.77 1.19
N LYS A 11 16.06 -9.54 1.15
CA LYS A 11 16.48 -10.23 -0.08
C LYS A 11 15.45 -11.24 -0.55
N ALA A 12 14.85 -11.97 0.37
CA ALA A 12 13.81 -12.95 0.04
C ALA A 12 12.58 -12.27 -0.53
N LEU A 13 12.18 -11.14 0.06
CA LEU A 13 11.06 -10.34 -0.45
C LEU A 13 11.37 -9.77 -1.82
N ASP A 14 12.55 -9.20 -2.00
CA ASP A 14 13.00 -8.68 -3.30
C ASP A 14 12.94 -9.76 -4.37
N ALA A 15 13.48 -10.93 -4.08
CA ALA A 15 13.50 -12.03 -5.03
C ALA A 15 12.09 -12.48 -5.41
N SER A 16 11.20 -12.58 -4.43
CA SER A 16 9.82 -12.99 -4.65
C SER A 16 9.08 -11.99 -5.52
N LEU A 17 9.18 -10.70 -5.20
CA LEU A 17 8.47 -9.65 -5.92
C LEU A 17 9.03 -9.47 -7.33
N ARG A 18 10.36 -9.48 -7.44
CA ARG A 18 11.00 -9.38 -8.75
C ARG A 18 10.66 -10.58 -9.62
N GLY A 19 10.59 -11.76 -9.02
CA GLY A 19 10.20 -12.97 -9.72
C GLY A 19 8.79 -12.90 -10.30
N ALA A 20 7.86 -12.30 -9.59
CA ALA A 20 6.50 -12.12 -10.09
C ALA A 20 6.46 -11.21 -11.33
N VAL A 21 7.28 -10.16 -11.33
CA VAL A 21 7.40 -9.26 -12.49
C VAL A 21 8.05 -9.99 -13.67
N GLU A 22 9.13 -10.69 -13.42
CA GLU A 22 9.86 -11.42 -14.46
C GLU A 22 9.03 -12.55 -15.06
N ALA A 23 8.19 -13.20 -14.26
CA ALA A 23 7.30 -14.24 -14.72
C ALA A 23 6.11 -13.71 -15.54
N GLY A 24 5.92 -12.39 -15.56
CA GLY A 24 4.81 -11.78 -16.28
C GLY A 24 3.49 -11.81 -15.53
N ASP A 25 3.50 -12.14 -14.24
CA ASP A 25 2.28 -12.19 -13.44
C ASP A 25 1.70 -10.79 -13.25
N VAL A 26 2.57 -9.79 -13.07
CA VAL A 26 2.18 -8.38 -12.96
C VAL A 26 3.20 -7.51 -13.69
N PRO A 27 2.80 -6.37 -14.25
CA PRO A 27 3.75 -5.45 -14.90
C PRO A 27 4.67 -4.76 -13.92
N GLY A 28 4.18 -4.52 -12.71
CA GLY A 28 4.97 -3.89 -11.67
C GLY A 28 4.32 -4.07 -10.31
N VAL A 29 5.10 -3.89 -9.27
CA VAL A 29 4.62 -4.01 -7.89
C VAL A 29 5.37 -3.03 -7.00
N VAL A 30 4.63 -2.40 -6.09
CA VAL A 30 5.20 -1.63 -4.98
C VAL A 30 4.75 -2.30 -3.69
N ALA A 31 5.71 -2.55 -2.81
CA ALA A 31 5.44 -3.19 -1.53
C ALA A 31 5.97 -2.32 -0.39
N LEU A 32 5.22 -2.29 0.69
CA LEU A 32 5.58 -1.51 1.88
C LEU A 32 5.17 -2.30 3.11
N ILE A 33 6.09 -2.48 4.03
CA ILE A 33 5.82 -3.08 5.32
C ILE A 33 6.21 -2.08 6.39
N THR A 34 5.29 -1.79 7.29
CA THR A 34 5.55 -0.83 8.37
C THR A 34 5.10 -1.41 9.70
N ASP A 35 5.71 -0.91 10.78
CA ASP A 35 5.11 -1.00 12.09
C ASP A 35 4.46 0.36 12.41
N ARG A 36 4.21 0.61 13.69
CA ARG A 36 3.55 1.86 14.08
C ARG A 36 4.39 3.10 13.79
N GLU A 37 5.71 2.98 13.80
CA GLU A 37 6.61 4.12 13.74
C GLU A 37 7.63 4.06 12.61
N HIS A 38 7.83 2.88 12.01
CA HIS A 38 8.94 2.68 11.08
C HIS A 38 8.50 1.98 9.81
N VAL A 39 9.16 2.33 8.71
CA VAL A 39 9.09 1.54 7.49
C VAL A 39 10.09 0.40 7.64
N LEU A 40 9.59 -0.84 7.63
CA LEU A 40 10.41 -2.03 7.79
C LEU A 40 10.95 -2.53 6.45
N TYR A 41 10.19 -2.34 5.40
CA TYR A 41 10.55 -2.75 4.06
C TYR A 41 9.84 -1.87 3.05
N GLN A 42 10.53 -1.52 1.98
CA GLN A 42 9.95 -0.79 0.86
C GLN A 42 10.64 -1.23 -0.42
N GLY A 43 9.86 -1.57 -1.44
CA GLY A 43 10.41 -1.97 -2.72
C GLY A 43 9.47 -1.62 -3.86
N ALA A 44 10.05 -1.33 -5.01
CA ALA A 44 9.32 -1.08 -6.25
C ALA A 44 10.02 -1.84 -7.37
N PHE A 45 9.25 -2.61 -8.14
CA PHE A 45 9.79 -3.48 -9.18
C PHE A 45 8.92 -3.38 -10.42
N GLY A 46 9.53 -3.48 -11.59
CA GLY A 46 8.82 -3.50 -12.85
C GLY A 46 8.53 -2.09 -13.38
N VAL A 47 7.46 -2.00 -14.18
CA VAL A 47 7.13 -0.77 -14.91
C VAL A 47 5.76 -0.26 -14.49
N ALA A 48 5.61 1.07 -14.54
CA ALA A 48 4.35 1.75 -14.28
C ALA A 48 3.43 1.71 -15.52
N ASP A 49 4.02 1.64 -16.70
CA ASP A 49 3.32 1.63 -17.96
C ASP A 49 4.04 0.69 -18.92
N VAL A 50 3.37 -0.39 -19.30
CA VAL A 50 3.94 -1.41 -20.19
C VAL A 50 4.30 -0.81 -21.53
N ALA A 51 3.46 0.06 -22.08
CA ALA A 51 3.67 0.64 -23.41
C ALA A 51 4.91 1.51 -23.48
N SER A 52 5.18 2.31 -22.46
CA SER A 52 6.33 3.21 -22.43
C SER A 52 7.53 2.66 -21.69
N SER A 53 7.36 1.52 -20.99
CA SER A 53 8.38 0.93 -20.13
C SER A 53 8.88 1.88 -19.05
N ARG A 54 8.03 2.81 -18.61
CA ARG A 54 8.38 3.76 -17.56
C ARG A 54 8.56 3.02 -16.24
N PRO A 55 9.72 3.17 -15.55
CA PRO A 55 9.95 2.47 -14.30
C PRO A 55 8.91 2.82 -13.23
N LEU A 56 8.53 1.82 -12.44
CA LEU A 56 7.65 2.03 -11.31
C LEU A 56 8.47 2.50 -10.10
N THR A 57 7.97 3.53 -9.43
CA THR A 57 8.64 4.08 -8.25
C THR A 57 7.76 3.89 -7.01
N ALA A 58 8.40 3.96 -5.84
CA ALA A 58 7.71 3.74 -4.57
C ALA A 58 6.65 4.80 -4.27
N ASP A 59 6.77 5.98 -4.87
CA ASP A 59 5.81 7.07 -4.70
C ASP A 59 4.77 7.17 -5.81
N ALA A 60 4.66 6.13 -6.64
CA ALA A 60 3.67 6.10 -7.71
C ALA A 60 2.25 6.14 -7.16
N LEU A 61 1.36 6.76 -7.93
CA LEU A 61 -0.04 6.81 -7.58
C LEU A 61 -0.78 5.61 -8.17
N PHE A 62 -1.60 4.98 -7.34
CA PHE A 62 -2.36 3.80 -7.72
C PHE A 62 -3.85 4.05 -7.58
N ARG A 63 -4.61 3.53 -8.52
CA ARG A 63 -6.07 3.47 -8.37
C ARG A 63 -6.40 2.24 -7.56
N ILE A 64 -6.97 2.42 -6.37
CA ILE A 64 -7.20 1.32 -5.43
C ILE A 64 -8.64 0.84 -5.42
N ALA A 65 -9.50 1.43 -6.24
CA ALA A 65 -10.90 1.00 -6.43
C ALA A 65 -11.61 0.79 -5.08
N SER A 66 -12.17 -0.38 -4.83
CA SER A 66 -12.95 -0.66 -3.63
C SER A 66 -12.13 -0.65 -2.33
N MET A 67 -10.82 -0.70 -2.39
CA MET A 67 -9.98 -0.53 -1.20
C MET A 67 -10.09 0.88 -0.60
N THR A 68 -10.65 1.81 -1.36
CA THR A 68 -10.98 3.15 -0.87
C THR A 68 -12.04 3.12 0.24
N LYS A 69 -12.92 2.13 0.23
CA LYS A 69 -14.02 2.03 1.20
C LYS A 69 -13.55 1.99 2.65
N PRO A 70 -12.62 1.10 3.03
CA PRO A 70 -12.11 1.10 4.40
C PRO A 70 -11.45 2.44 4.78
N ILE A 71 -10.74 3.07 3.84
CA ILE A 71 -10.07 4.34 4.10
C ILE A 71 -11.09 5.44 4.39
N THR A 72 -12.12 5.55 3.54
CA THR A 72 -13.20 6.53 3.73
C THR A 72 -13.96 6.26 5.01
N SER A 73 -14.26 4.98 5.30
CA SER A 73 -14.96 4.59 6.51
C SER A 73 -14.17 4.92 7.76
N THR A 74 -12.85 4.74 7.72
CA THR A 74 -11.98 5.09 8.84
C THR A 74 -12.03 6.59 9.11
N ALA A 75 -11.99 7.42 8.06
CA ALA A 75 -12.10 8.87 8.21
C ALA A 75 -13.45 9.26 8.83
N ALA A 76 -14.54 8.62 8.40
CA ALA A 76 -15.85 8.87 8.98
C ALA A 76 -15.90 8.47 10.46
N MET A 77 -15.28 7.35 10.81
CA MET A 77 -15.26 6.90 12.21
C MET A 77 -14.44 7.83 13.10
N GLN A 78 -13.41 8.46 12.56
CA GLN A 78 -12.69 9.48 13.30
C GLN A 78 -13.60 10.66 13.67
N LEU A 79 -14.50 11.04 12.78
CA LEU A 79 -15.47 12.11 13.06
C LEU A 79 -16.50 11.66 14.08
N VAL A 80 -16.91 10.41 14.07
CA VAL A 80 -17.78 9.84 15.11
C VAL A 80 -17.07 9.90 16.47
N GLU A 81 -15.81 9.51 16.51
CA GLU A 81 -15.00 9.57 17.73
C GLU A 81 -14.89 10.97 18.28
N GLN A 82 -14.83 11.97 17.40
CA GLN A 82 -14.78 13.39 17.78
C GLN A 82 -16.14 13.96 18.16
N GLY A 83 -17.19 13.16 18.08
CA GLY A 83 -18.54 13.60 18.44
C GLY A 83 -19.22 14.48 17.40
N ARG A 84 -18.73 14.47 16.15
CA ARG A 84 -19.28 15.33 15.11
C ARG A 84 -20.59 14.81 14.53
N PHE A 85 -20.78 13.50 14.55
CA PHE A 85 -22.05 12.88 14.22
C PHE A 85 -22.11 11.50 14.86
N ALA A 86 -23.29 10.90 14.85
CA ALA A 86 -23.50 9.55 15.37
C ALA A 86 -23.80 8.60 14.23
N LEU A 87 -23.59 7.29 14.48
CA LEU A 87 -23.79 6.26 13.47
C LEU A 87 -25.20 6.19 12.95
N ASP A 88 -26.18 6.52 13.76
CA ASP A 88 -27.61 6.47 13.41
C ASP A 88 -28.20 7.83 13.03
N ASP A 89 -27.35 8.85 12.84
CA ASP A 89 -27.81 10.14 12.34
C ASP A 89 -28.37 9.98 10.92
N PRO A 90 -29.42 10.74 10.56
CA PRO A 90 -29.91 10.72 9.19
C PRO A 90 -28.88 11.26 8.22
N VAL A 91 -28.84 10.69 7.01
CA VAL A 91 -27.92 11.12 5.97
C VAL A 91 -28.31 12.51 5.47
N GLU A 92 -29.58 12.78 5.46
CA GLU A 92 -30.11 14.10 5.07
C GLU A 92 -30.17 15.03 6.27
N LYS A 93 -29.46 16.13 6.17
CA LYS A 93 -29.54 17.22 7.14
C LYS A 93 -29.62 18.55 6.42
#